data_46dc966972821b862b63e81d7177da28
#
_entry.id   46dc966972821b862b63e81d7177da28
#
_cell.length_a   1.000
_cell.length_b   1.000
_cell.length_c   1.000
_cell.angle_alpha   90.00
_cell.angle_beta   90.00
_cell.angle_gamma   90.00
#
_symmetry.space_group_name_H-M   'P 1'
#
loop_
_entity.id
_entity.type
_entity.pdbx_description
1 polymer ?
#
loop_
_entity_poly.entity_id
_entity_poly.type
_entity_poly.pdbx_seq_one_letter_code
_entity_poly.pdbx_strand_id
1 'polypeptide(L)'
;MKSVTVAGIDCGTNSIRLKVSRVSEDGVEDIVPRILRVIRLGQDVDKTHRFADEALARAYEAAREFAGVLAEHPVDGIRFVATSATRDAENREEFEDDIEKILGVRPEVIPGTEEADLSF
;
A
#
# COMPACT_ATOMS: atom_id res chain seq x y z
N MET A 1 17.95 11.17 -21.66
CA MET A 1 16.52 10.95 -21.43
C MET A 1 16.24 10.81 -19.94
N LYS A 2 15.28 11.58 -19.44
CA LYS A 2 14.95 11.50 -18.03
C LYS A 2 13.93 10.41 -17.78
N SER A 3 14.20 9.60 -16.79
CA SER A 3 13.23 8.61 -16.33
C SER A 3 13.02 8.76 -14.82
N VAL A 4 11.86 8.34 -14.35
CA VAL A 4 11.49 8.40 -12.94
C VAL A 4 11.09 7.00 -12.52
N THR A 5 11.62 6.55 -11.41
CA THR A 5 11.24 5.26 -10.83
C THR A 5 10.25 5.52 -9.71
N VAL A 6 9.08 4.91 -9.78
CA VAL A 6 8.01 5.13 -8.81
C VAL A 6 7.51 3.80 -8.26
N ALA A 7 7.13 3.81 -6.99
CA ALA A 7 6.50 2.68 -6.35
C ALA A 7 5.05 3.02 -6.03
N GLY A 8 4.15 2.09 -6.34
CA GLY A 8 2.75 2.19 -5.97
C GLY A 8 2.38 1.04 -5.05
N ILE A 9 1.80 1.36 -3.91
CA ILE A 9 1.28 0.37 -2.97
C ILE A 9 -0.22 0.58 -2.86
N ASP A 10 -0.97 -0.49 -3.09
CA ASP A 10 -2.43 -0.47 -3.01
C ASP A 10 -2.84 -1.42 -1.89
N CYS A 11 -3.42 -0.86 -0.83
CA CYS A 11 -3.86 -1.62 0.33
C CYS A 11 -5.38 -1.71 0.34
N GLY A 12 -5.90 -2.85 -0.07
CA GLY A 12 -7.33 -3.13 -0.06
C GLY A 12 -7.77 -3.80 1.22
N THR A 13 -9.01 -4.24 1.24
CA THR A 13 -9.62 -4.93 2.39
C THR A 13 -8.98 -6.30 2.63
N ASN A 14 -8.60 -6.99 1.58
CA ASN A 14 -8.11 -8.37 1.68
C ASN A 14 -6.61 -8.51 1.40
N SER A 15 -6.04 -7.67 0.56
CA SER A 15 -4.65 -7.82 0.13
C SER A 15 -3.95 -6.48 -0.03
N ILE A 16 -2.62 -6.54 0.00
CA ILE A 16 -1.77 -5.38 -0.25
C ILE A 16 -0.85 -5.71 -1.42
N ARG A 17 -0.60 -4.74 -2.29
CA ARG A 17 0.17 -4.93 -3.52
C ARG A 17 1.23 -3.86 -3.65
N LEU A 18 2.40 -4.27 -4.15
CA LEU A 18 3.48 -3.35 -4.50
C LEU A 18 3.83 -3.52 -5.95
N LYS A 19 4.07 -2.41 -6.64
CA LYS A 19 4.58 -2.40 -8.01
C LYS A 19 5.62 -1.29 -8.11
N VAL A 20 6.76 -1.59 -8.71
CA VAL A 20 7.81 -0.59 -8.97
C VAL A 20 7.97 -0.46 -10.47
N SER A 21 7.84 0.76 -10.98
CA SER A 21 7.87 1.04 -12.42
C SER A 21 8.81 2.18 -12.73
N ARG A 22 9.45 2.11 -13.90
CA ARG A 22 10.21 3.22 -14.47
C ARG A 22 9.37 3.87 -15.55
N VAL A 23 9.14 5.16 -15.42
CA VAL A 23 8.37 5.96 -16.37
C VAL A 23 9.33 6.85 -17.15
N SER A 24 9.25 6.81 -18.48
CA SER A 24 10.08 7.63 -19.38
C SER A 24 9.26 8.05 -20.57
N GLU A 25 9.87 8.82 -21.48
CA GLU A 25 9.23 9.23 -22.73
C GLU A 25 8.81 8.04 -23.60
N ASP A 26 9.52 6.93 -23.45
CA ASP A 26 9.27 5.71 -24.24
C ASP A 26 8.16 4.84 -23.63
N GLY A 27 7.64 5.20 -22.45
CA GLY A 27 6.55 4.46 -21.82
C GLY A 27 6.87 4.05 -20.40
N VAL A 28 6.23 2.98 -19.94
CA VAL A 28 6.34 2.46 -18.58
C VAL A 28 6.94 1.06 -18.61
N GLU A 29 7.97 0.85 -17.82
CA GLU A 29 8.63 -0.46 -17.66
C GLU A 29 8.50 -0.92 -16.22
N ASP A 30 8.05 -2.15 -15.99
CA ASP A 30 7.97 -2.71 -14.65
C ASP A 30 9.36 -3.18 -14.20
N ILE A 31 9.90 -2.53 -13.18
CA ILE A 31 11.20 -2.89 -12.59
C ILE A 31 11.04 -4.08 -11.66
N VAL A 32 9.98 -4.04 -10.82
CA VAL A 32 9.61 -5.14 -9.95
C VAL A 32 8.17 -5.51 -10.30
N PRO A 33 7.92 -6.74 -10.73
CA PRO A 33 6.54 -7.17 -11.02
C PRO A 33 5.71 -7.09 -9.75
N ARG A 34 4.41 -6.94 -9.95
CA ARG A 34 3.48 -6.79 -8.83
C ARG A 34 3.63 -7.90 -7.81
N ILE A 35 3.88 -7.52 -6.56
CA ILE A 35 3.92 -8.43 -5.41
C ILE A 35 2.60 -8.28 -4.68
N LEU A 36 1.92 -9.39 -4.42
CA LEU A 36 0.63 -9.39 -3.71
C LEU A 36 0.77 -10.22 -2.44
N ARG A 37 0.25 -9.67 -1.32
CA ARG A 37 0.19 -10.39 -0.05
C ARG A 37 -1.22 -10.30 0.51
N VAL A 38 -1.76 -11.42 0.96
CA VAL A 38 -3.07 -11.47 1.59
C VAL A 38 -2.90 -11.09 3.06
N ILE A 39 -3.55 -10.03 3.49
CA ILE A 39 -3.43 -9.51 4.85
C ILE A 39 -4.75 -9.51 5.61
N ARG A 40 -5.87 -9.62 4.91
CA ARG A 40 -7.23 -9.60 5.49
C ARG A 40 -7.41 -8.45 6.47
N LEU A 41 -7.08 -7.25 6.01
CA LEU A 41 -7.15 -6.06 6.85
C LEU A 41 -8.58 -5.76 7.30
N GLY A 42 -9.56 -6.18 6.52
CA GLY A 42 -10.97 -6.02 6.84
C GLY A 42 -11.52 -7.00 7.86
N GLN A 43 -10.69 -7.91 8.38
CA GLN A 43 -11.13 -8.92 9.36
C GLN A 43 -11.83 -8.24 10.54
N ASP A 44 -13.10 -8.61 10.76
CA ASP A 44 -13.94 -8.12 11.86
C ASP A 44 -14.20 -6.62 11.92
N VAL A 45 -13.74 -5.81 10.94
CA VAL A 45 -13.95 -4.35 10.94
C VAL A 45 -15.44 -4.01 10.95
N ASP A 46 -16.26 -4.74 10.21
CA ASP A 46 -17.71 -4.52 10.16
C ASP A 46 -18.40 -4.80 11.50
N LYS A 47 -17.80 -5.59 12.38
CA LYS A 47 -18.32 -5.91 13.71
C LYS A 47 -17.77 -5.00 14.79
N THR A 48 -16.48 -4.73 14.75
CA THR A 48 -15.77 -4.02 15.82
C THR A 48 -15.43 -2.59 15.47
N HIS A 49 -15.51 -2.21 14.19
CA HIS A 49 -15.08 -0.92 13.64
C HIS A 49 -13.61 -0.63 13.91
N ARG A 50 -12.79 -1.69 14.08
CA ARG A 50 -11.36 -1.58 14.34
C ARG A 50 -10.62 -2.65 13.57
N PHE A 51 -9.37 -2.36 13.21
CA PHE A 51 -8.48 -3.40 12.69
C PHE A 51 -8.16 -4.38 13.81
N ALA A 52 -8.24 -5.67 13.51
CA ALA A 52 -7.79 -6.70 14.45
C ALA A 52 -6.27 -6.65 14.57
N ASP A 53 -5.73 -6.96 15.76
CA ASP A 53 -4.29 -6.95 16.01
C ASP A 53 -3.56 -7.90 15.04
N GLU A 54 -4.14 -9.05 14.76
CA GLU A 54 -3.56 -10.03 13.82
C GLU A 54 -3.51 -9.48 12.40
N ALA A 55 -4.53 -8.72 12.00
CA ALA A 55 -4.58 -8.10 10.68
C ALA A 55 -3.51 -7.02 10.56
N LEU A 56 -3.34 -6.19 11.60
CA LEU A 56 -2.28 -5.19 11.63
C LEU A 56 -0.90 -5.85 11.56
N ALA A 57 -0.70 -6.95 12.29
CA ALA A 57 0.57 -7.67 12.25
C ALA A 57 0.89 -8.17 10.84
N ARG A 58 -0.11 -8.71 10.13
CA ARG A 58 0.07 -9.16 8.74
C ARG A 58 0.41 -8.01 7.81
N ALA A 59 -0.28 -6.88 7.98
CA ALA A 59 -0.04 -5.69 7.16
C ALA A 59 1.37 -5.13 7.39
N TYR A 60 1.81 -5.05 8.63
CA TYR A 60 3.14 -4.54 8.96
C TYR A 60 4.24 -5.45 8.46
N GLU A 61 4.05 -6.76 8.54
CA GLU A 61 5.01 -7.72 7.98
C GLU A 61 5.15 -7.53 6.47
N ALA A 62 4.04 -7.39 5.75
CA ALA A 62 4.06 -7.12 4.31
C ALA A 62 4.74 -5.78 4.01
N ALA A 63 4.45 -4.75 4.79
CA ALA A 63 5.07 -3.43 4.62
C ALA A 63 6.59 -3.50 4.82
N ARG A 64 7.07 -4.25 5.81
CA ARG A 64 8.50 -4.44 6.03
C ARG A 64 9.16 -5.20 4.88
N GLU A 65 8.47 -6.16 4.31
CA GLU A 65 8.94 -6.88 3.12
C GLU A 65 9.07 -5.92 1.95
N PHE A 66 8.07 -5.06 1.74
CA PHE A 66 8.08 -4.06 0.68
C PHE A 66 9.20 -3.03 0.90
N ALA A 67 9.43 -2.63 2.14
CA ALA A 67 10.54 -1.73 2.47
C ALA A 67 11.89 -2.34 2.06
N GLY A 68 12.06 -3.63 2.26
CA GLY A 68 13.26 -4.35 1.82
C GLY A 68 13.42 -4.34 0.30
N VAL A 69 12.33 -4.54 -0.43
CA VAL A 69 12.34 -4.47 -1.90
C VAL A 69 12.72 -3.07 -2.37
N LEU A 70 12.15 -2.04 -1.74
CA LEU A 70 12.45 -0.64 -2.09
C LEU A 70 13.88 -0.24 -1.75
N ALA A 71 14.48 -0.85 -0.73
CA ALA A 71 15.89 -0.63 -0.41
C ALA A 71 16.82 -1.17 -1.51
N GLU A 72 16.42 -2.26 -2.17
CA GLU A 72 17.18 -2.85 -3.28
C GLU A 72 16.90 -2.14 -4.61
N HIS A 73 15.76 -1.50 -4.74
CA HIS A 73 15.32 -0.79 -5.95
C HIS A 73 14.92 0.64 -5.60
N PRO A 74 15.90 1.55 -5.38
CA PRO A 74 15.59 2.92 -4.97
C PRO A 74 14.61 3.60 -5.92
N VAL A 75 13.64 4.31 -5.35
CA VAL A 75 12.58 4.99 -6.10
C VAL A 75 12.64 6.49 -5.87
N ASP A 76 12.17 7.25 -6.86
CA ASP A 76 12.07 8.70 -6.79
C ASP A 76 10.81 9.14 -6.06
N GLY A 77 9.79 8.29 -6.05
CA GLY A 77 8.55 8.56 -5.34
C GLY A 77 7.81 7.30 -4.97
N ILE A 78 7.05 7.38 -3.88
CA ILE A 78 6.20 6.29 -3.39
C ILE A 78 4.80 6.84 -3.16
N ARG A 79 3.80 6.09 -3.58
CA ARG A 79 2.41 6.40 -3.23
C ARG A 79 1.79 5.17 -2.57
N PHE A 80 1.17 5.36 -1.42
CA PHE A 80 0.46 4.31 -0.69
C PHE A 80 -1.01 4.70 -0.63
N VAL A 81 -1.86 3.88 -1.22
CA VAL A 81 -3.31 4.13 -1.27
C VAL A 81 -4.01 3.05 -0.46
N ALA A 82 -4.90 3.46 0.41
CA ALA A 82 -5.70 2.56 1.25
C ALA A 82 -7.20 2.80 1.01
N THR A 83 -7.97 1.73 1.07
CA THR A 83 -9.38 1.76 0.69
C THR A 83 -10.33 1.45 1.84
N SER A 84 -11.48 0.84 1.55
CA SER A 84 -12.64 0.78 2.44
C SER A 84 -12.38 0.33 3.88
N ALA A 85 -11.61 -0.73 4.10
CA ALA A 85 -11.39 -1.21 5.46
C ALA A 85 -10.67 -0.16 6.31
N THR A 86 -9.68 0.52 5.73
CA THR A 86 -8.93 1.58 6.43
C THR A 86 -9.84 2.76 6.74
N ARG A 87 -10.70 3.13 5.79
CA ARG A 87 -11.63 4.24 5.97
C ARG A 87 -12.57 4.01 7.15
N ASP A 88 -13.00 2.76 7.36
CA ASP A 88 -14.01 2.42 8.36
C ASP A 88 -13.44 2.08 9.74
N ALA A 89 -12.12 1.98 9.88
CA ALA A 89 -11.50 1.57 11.13
C ALA A 89 -11.25 2.75 12.07
N GLU A 90 -11.66 2.60 13.32
CA GLU A 90 -11.43 3.63 14.36
C GLU A 90 -9.95 3.83 14.66
N ASN A 91 -9.16 2.77 14.55
CA ASN A 91 -7.71 2.83 14.81
C ASN A 91 -6.87 3.02 13.54
N ARG A 92 -7.46 3.63 12.52
CA ARG A 92 -6.76 3.87 11.25
C ARG A 92 -5.54 4.77 11.39
N GLU A 93 -5.56 5.73 12.32
CA GLU A 93 -4.42 6.62 12.53
C GLU A 93 -3.19 5.86 13.04
N GLU A 94 -3.40 4.88 13.92
CA GLU A 94 -2.32 4.01 14.38
C GLU A 94 -1.71 3.25 13.21
N PHE A 95 -2.54 2.71 12.33
CA PHE A 95 -2.08 2.03 11.11
C PHE A 95 -1.31 3.00 10.20
N GLU A 96 -1.84 4.18 9.96
CA GLU A 96 -1.20 5.19 9.12
C GLU A 96 0.16 5.62 9.68
N ASP A 97 0.24 5.85 10.98
CA ASP A 97 1.49 6.25 11.65
C ASP A 97 2.54 5.15 11.56
N ASP A 98 2.14 3.90 11.76
CA ASP A 98 3.06 2.76 11.73
C ASP A 98 3.56 2.49 10.30
N ILE A 99 2.69 2.60 9.31
CA ILE A 99 3.09 2.46 7.90
C ILE A 99 4.08 3.57 7.52
N GLU A 100 3.84 4.80 7.96
CA GLU A 100 4.76 5.91 7.70
C GLU A 100 6.14 5.65 8.29
N LYS A 101 6.21 5.05 9.47
CA LYS A 101 7.49 4.68 10.09
C LYS A 101 8.21 3.57 9.32
N ILE A 102 7.46 2.63 8.75
CA ILE A 102 8.04 1.49 8.05
C ILE A 102 8.49 1.87 6.64
N LEU A 103 7.66 2.59 5.90
CA LEU A 103 7.85 2.86 4.48
C LEU A 103 8.27 4.30 4.16
N GLY A 104 8.14 5.21 5.10
CA GLY A 104 8.48 6.61 4.88
C GLY A 104 7.42 7.38 4.10
N VAL A 105 6.24 6.80 3.91
CA VAL A 105 5.13 7.44 3.23
C VAL A 105 3.84 7.20 4.01
N ARG A 106 3.04 8.25 4.16
CA ARG A 106 1.77 8.15 4.85
C ARG A 106 0.68 7.65 3.90
N PRO A 107 -0.12 6.65 4.31
CA PRO A 107 -1.23 6.18 3.48
C PRO A 107 -2.23 7.27 3.14
N GLU A 108 -2.70 7.28 1.90
CA GLU A 108 -3.81 8.11 1.46
C GLU A 108 -5.06 7.25 1.47
N VAL A 109 -6.05 7.63 2.26
CA VAL A 109 -7.33 6.91 2.31
C VAL A 109 -8.26 7.52 1.27
N ILE A 110 -8.65 6.73 0.28
CA ILE A 110 -9.45 7.22 -0.84
C ILE A 110 -10.90 6.72 -0.77
N PRO A 111 -11.86 7.46 -1.34
CA PRO A 111 -13.23 6.96 -1.47
C PRO A 111 -13.32 5.84 -2.51
N GLY A 112 -14.36 5.02 -2.43
CA GLY A 112 -14.54 3.88 -3.33
C GLY A 112 -14.55 4.23 -4.81
N THR A 113 -15.01 5.43 -5.16
CA THR A 113 -15.02 5.89 -6.56
C THR A 113 -13.62 6.08 -7.11
N GLU A 114 -12.68 6.60 -6.31
CA GLU A 114 -11.29 6.74 -6.72
C GLU A 114 -10.58 5.39 -6.74
N GLU A 115 -10.97 4.48 -5.85
CA GLU A 115 -10.44 3.11 -5.83
C GLU A 115 -10.66 2.44 -7.17
N ALA A 116 -11.85 2.58 -7.76
CA ALA A 116 -12.17 1.99 -9.05
C ALA A 116 -11.28 2.53 -10.17
N ASP A 117 -10.91 3.80 -10.12
CA ASP A 117 -10.04 4.42 -11.11
C ASP A 117 -8.58 3.99 -10.96
N LEU A 118 -8.19 3.54 -9.80
CA LEU A 118 -6.81 3.13 -9.50
C LEU A 118 -6.57 1.63 -9.60
N SER A 119 -7.63 0.84 -9.69
CA SER A 119 -7.58 -0.62 -9.67
C SER A 119 -7.50 -1.25 -11.07
N PHE A 120 -6.48 -0.94 -11.81
CA PHE A 120 -6.33 -1.54 -13.15
C PHE A 120 -4.95 -2.09 -13.43
#